data_0fdee327f7e9f6321640885eaea1c0a4
#
_entry.id   0fdee327f7e9f6321640885eaea1c0a4
#
_cell.length_a   1.000
_cell.length_b   1.000
_cell.length_c   1.000
_cell.angle_alpha   90.00
_cell.angle_beta   90.00
_cell.angle_gamma   90.00
#
_symmetry.space_group_name_H-M   'P 1'
#
loop_
_entity.id
_entity.type
_entity.pdbx_description
1 polymer ?
#
loop_
_entity_poly.entity_id
_entity_poly.type
_entity_poly.pdbx_seq_one_letter_code
_entity_poly.pdbx_strand_id
1 'polypeptide(L)'
;MGKCFFTKMYSDLVRAYWTKGQGTLDVKPLLEKFQKKFPRFKSDEQHDVQEAIMCIIDILERTEPIIKRWFYGKKVQETVWPGGKSSNEEDFSVHLITSEGNDMGKMLAKSTDWNTLTDFEDVDGKVHTIATTRMVFSKLSQILMISFDRKSHVRVIESIHIGGHEYKLIASAVHVGMQDDGHYVCFAKRKDKWFLLNDESVEEHDLPTEAGHYFMVYNLKTPSSGYSL
;
A
#
# COMPACT_ATOMS: atom_id res chain seq x y z
N MET A 1 7.46 10.48 -27.22
CA MET A 1 6.47 11.06 -26.30
C MET A 1 7.22 11.75 -25.15
N GLY A 2 7.01 13.05 -24.91
CA GLY A 2 7.65 13.78 -23.82
C GLY A 2 7.14 13.26 -22.48
N LYS A 3 8.03 13.11 -21.48
CA LYS A 3 7.65 12.75 -20.12
C LYS A 3 6.59 13.74 -19.60
N CYS A 4 5.56 13.22 -18.90
CA CYS A 4 4.60 14.06 -18.23
C CYS A 4 5.34 15.02 -17.29
N PHE A 5 4.96 16.29 -17.29
CA PHE A 5 5.63 17.32 -16.49
C PHE A 5 5.68 16.97 -14.99
N PHE A 6 4.60 16.38 -14.46
CA PHE A 6 4.55 15.88 -13.07
C PHE A 6 5.63 14.82 -12.83
N THR A 7 5.72 13.81 -13.70
CA THR A 7 6.73 12.74 -13.58
C THR A 7 8.14 13.27 -13.57
N LYS A 8 8.42 14.30 -14.41
CA LYS A 8 9.73 14.97 -14.41
C LYS A 8 10.01 15.65 -13.07
N MET A 9 9.07 16.44 -12.57
CA MET A 9 9.22 17.14 -11.28
C MET A 9 9.42 16.16 -10.12
N TYR A 10 8.64 15.08 -10.09
CA TYR A 10 8.78 14.01 -9.10
C TYR A 10 10.18 13.37 -9.17
N SER A 11 10.63 13.03 -10.37
CA SER A 11 11.96 12.44 -10.58
C SER A 11 13.10 13.40 -10.15
N ASP A 12 12.96 14.69 -10.44
CA ASP A 12 13.94 15.70 -10.04
C ASP A 12 13.97 15.89 -8.51
N LEU A 13 12.79 15.85 -7.85
CA LEU A 13 12.68 15.89 -6.38
C LEU A 13 13.35 14.67 -5.74
N VAL A 14 13.06 13.47 -6.24
CA VAL A 14 13.68 12.23 -5.76
C VAL A 14 15.20 12.27 -5.95
N ARG A 15 15.67 12.73 -7.10
CA ARG A 15 17.11 12.89 -7.35
C ARG A 15 17.73 13.89 -6.37
N ALA A 16 17.11 15.04 -6.17
CA ALA A 16 17.57 16.04 -5.21
C ALA A 16 17.65 15.49 -3.78
N TYR A 17 16.67 14.72 -3.37
CA TYR A 17 16.65 14.04 -2.07
C TYR A 17 17.89 13.15 -1.86
N TRP A 18 18.27 12.36 -2.87
CA TRP A 18 19.40 11.44 -2.78
C TRP A 18 20.77 12.08 -2.97
N THR A 19 20.84 13.25 -3.65
CA THR A 19 22.13 13.90 -3.98
C THR A 19 22.51 15.04 -3.05
N LYS A 20 21.54 15.77 -2.49
CA LYS A 20 21.84 16.95 -1.65
C LYS A 20 22.31 16.61 -0.22
N GLY A 21 22.07 15.40 0.25
CA GLY A 21 22.57 14.90 1.55
C GLY A 21 21.99 15.59 2.78
N GLN A 22 21.77 16.88 2.77
CA GLN A 22 21.19 17.69 3.84
C GLN A 22 20.41 18.88 3.26
N GLY A 23 19.39 19.33 4.00
CA GLY A 23 18.58 20.51 3.68
C GLY A 23 17.12 20.16 3.38
N THR A 24 16.30 21.21 3.33
CA THR A 24 14.87 21.12 3.03
C THR A 24 14.64 21.09 1.54
N LEU A 25 13.76 20.24 1.06
CA LEU A 25 13.27 20.21 -0.31
C LEU A 25 11.89 20.84 -0.38
N ASP A 26 11.73 21.80 -1.29
CA ASP A 26 10.42 22.40 -1.55
C ASP A 26 9.56 21.46 -2.41
N VAL A 27 8.52 20.91 -1.81
CA VAL A 27 7.54 20.02 -2.47
C VAL A 27 6.33 20.80 -3.02
N LYS A 28 6.18 22.08 -2.68
CA LYS A 28 5.01 22.89 -3.05
C LYS A 28 4.73 22.93 -4.54
N PRO A 29 5.71 23.10 -5.43
CA PRO A 29 5.48 23.10 -6.87
C PRO A 29 4.92 21.74 -7.38
N LEU A 30 5.35 20.63 -6.79
CA LEU A 30 4.83 19.30 -7.12
C LEU A 30 3.39 19.14 -6.61
N LEU A 31 3.12 19.59 -5.40
CA LEU A 31 1.78 19.57 -4.79
C LEU A 31 0.78 20.39 -5.63
N GLU A 32 1.14 21.59 -6.05
CA GLU A 32 0.29 22.43 -6.92
C GLU A 32 -0.05 21.73 -8.24
N LYS A 33 0.90 21.01 -8.83
CA LYS A 33 0.65 20.23 -10.06
C LYS A 33 -0.24 19.02 -9.81
N PHE A 34 -0.07 18.36 -8.67
CA PHE A 34 -0.94 17.28 -8.25
C PHE A 34 -2.38 17.77 -8.05
N GLN A 35 -2.56 18.84 -7.29
CA GLN A 35 -3.86 19.46 -7.03
C GLN A 35 -4.54 20.01 -8.30
N LYS A 36 -3.74 20.49 -9.26
CA LYS A 36 -4.28 20.89 -10.57
C LYS A 36 -4.84 19.70 -11.34
N LYS A 37 -4.22 18.52 -11.22
CA LYS A 37 -4.66 17.29 -11.90
C LYS A 37 -5.83 16.63 -11.16
N PHE A 38 -5.84 16.70 -9.84
CA PHE A 38 -6.84 16.15 -8.95
C PHE A 38 -7.44 17.23 -8.06
N PRO A 39 -8.42 18.02 -8.57
CA PRO A 39 -8.94 19.18 -7.86
C PRO A 39 -9.57 18.88 -6.49
N ARG A 40 -9.99 17.63 -6.25
CA ARG A 40 -10.51 17.20 -4.96
C ARG A 40 -9.50 17.33 -3.80
N PHE A 41 -8.19 17.30 -4.08
CA PHE A 41 -7.13 17.50 -3.07
C PHE A 41 -6.76 18.99 -2.86
N LYS A 42 -7.55 19.93 -3.37
CA LYS A 42 -7.31 21.37 -3.19
C LYS A 42 -7.93 21.96 -1.93
N SER A 43 -8.98 21.30 -1.39
CA SER A 43 -9.64 21.77 -0.18
C SER A 43 -8.76 21.57 1.04
N ASP A 44 -9.00 22.34 2.08
CA ASP A 44 -8.39 22.14 3.40
C ASP A 44 -9.04 20.97 4.18
N GLU A 45 -9.91 20.20 3.51
CA GLU A 45 -10.53 19.02 4.06
C GLU A 45 -9.53 17.86 4.15
N GLN A 46 -9.80 16.93 5.04
CA GLN A 46 -9.00 15.72 5.17
C GLN A 46 -9.17 14.82 3.95
N HIS A 47 -8.05 14.42 3.39
CA HIS A 47 -7.99 13.52 2.24
C HIS A 47 -7.39 12.18 2.64
N ASP A 48 -7.82 11.15 1.94
CA ASP A 48 -7.31 9.80 2.14
C ASP A 48 -5.90 9.66 1.55
N VAL A 49 -4.94 9.27 2.40
CA VAL A 49 -3.55 9.08 1.99
C VAL A 49 -3.39 7.94 0.97
N GLN A 50 -4.21 6.87 1.09
CA GLN A 50 -4.22 5.78 0.10
C GLN A 50 -4.65 6.31 -1.25
N GLU A 51 -5.72 7.10 -1.30
CA GLU A 51 -6.21 7.69 -2.55
C GLU A 51 -5.16 8.61 -3.19
N ALA A 52 -4.47 9.43 -2.39
CA ALA A 52 -3.40 10.30 -2.87
C ALA A 52 -2.24 9.49 -3.47
N ILE A 53 -1.79 8.44 -2.79
CA ILE A 53 -0.72 7.55 -3.26
C ILE A 53 -1.12 6.85 -4.57
N MET A 54 -2.35 6.34 -4.65
CA MET A 54 -2.86 5.70 -5.86
C MET A 54 -2.90 6.66 -7.05
N CYS A 55 -3.30 7.92 -6.83
CA CYS A 55 -3.27 8.96 -7.87
C CYS A 55 -1.85 9.27 -8.34
N ILE A 56 -0.87 9.29 -7.43
CA ILE A 56 0.55 9.49 -7.79
C ILE A 56 1.06 8.32 -8.63
N ILE A 57 0.79 7.08 -8.20
CA ILE A 57 1.19 5.88 -8.93
C ILE A 57 0.58 5.86 -10.34
N ASP A 58 -0.71 6.16 -10.48
CA ASP A 58 -1.40 6.27 -11.78
C ASP A 58 -0.73 7.26 -12.73
N ILE A 59 -0.28 8.41 -12.23
CA ILE A 59 0.45 9.36 -13.07
C ILE A 59 1.80 8.79 -13.52
N LEU A 60 2.54 8.22 -12.57
CA LEU A 60 3.90 7.75 -12.80
C LEU A 60 3.93 6.54 -13.74
N GLU A 61 3.02 5.58 -13.59
CA GLU A 61 2.99 4.37 -14.40
C GLU A 61 2.73 4.61 -15.88
N ARG A 62 1.99 5.70 -16.21
CA ARG A 62 1.71 6.08 -17.60
C ARG A 62 2.96 6.47 -18.40
N THR A 63 4.01 6.87 -17.71
CA THR A 63 5.25 7.34 -18.33
C THR A 63 6.47 6.52 -17.98
N GLU A 64 6.43 5.79 -16.88
CA GLU A 64 7.53 4.99 -16.35
C GLU A 64 7.09 3.52 -16.14
N PRO A 65 7.31 2.63 -17.10
CA PRO A 65 6.88 1.23 -17.01
C PRO A 65 7.43 0.47 -15.79
N ILE A 66 8.55 0.94 -15.22
CA ILE A 66 9.16 0.39 -14.01
C ILE A 66 8.21 0.46 -12.81
N ILE A 67 7.31 1.45 -12.77
CA ILE A 67 6.34 1.63 -11.69
C ILE A 67 5.41 0.41 -11.61
N LYS A 68 4.84 -0.03 -12.75
CA LYS A 68 4.03 -1.25 -12.77
C LYS A 68 4.82 -2.47 -12.28
N ARG A 69 6.05 -2.61 -12.71
CA ARG A 69 6.91 -3.73 -12.32
C ARG A 69 7.18 -3.75 -10.81
N TRP A 70 7.30 -2.59 -10.16
CA TRP A 70 7.61 -2.53 -8.74
C TRP A 70 6.38 -2.59 -7.84
N PHE A 71 5.28 -1.96 -8.23
CA PHE A 71 4.14 -1.76 -7.35
C PHE A 71 2.98 -2.71 -7.62
N TYR A 72 2.93 -3.38 -8.80
CA TYR A 72 1.82 -4.25 -9.13
C TYR A 72 2.16 -5.72 -8.96
N GLY A 73 1.31 -6.40 -8.21
CA GLY A 73 1.20 -7.85 -8.13
C GLY A 73 -0.05 -8.33 -8.84
N LYS A 74 -0.32 -9.63 -8.73
CA LYS A 74 -1.55 -10.28 -9.19
C LYS A 74 -2.13 -11.10 -8.08
N LYS A 75 -3.44 -11.07 -7.97
CA LYS A 75 -4.22 -11.90 -7.05
C LYS A 75 -5.30 -12.64 -7.82
N VAL A 76 -5.61 -13.84 -7.36
CA VAL A 76 -6.66 -14.69 -7.91
C VAL A 76 -7.73 -14.84 -6.85
N GLN A 77 -8.96 -14.49 -7.20
CA GLN A 77 -10.12 -14.86 -6.43
C GLN A 77 -10.62 -16.22 -6.89
N GLU A 78 -10.54 -17.21 -6.04
CA GLU A 78 -11.07 -18.55 -6.26
C GLU A 78 -12.41 -18.67 -5.55
N THR A 79 -13.43 -19.12 -6.25
CA THR A 79 -14.76 -19.40 -5.68
C THR A 79 -15.17 -20.82 -6.05
N VAL A 80 -15.65 -21.58 -5.06
CA VAL A 80 -16.08 -22.97 -5.20
C VAL A 80 -17.51 -23.12 -4.65
N TRP A 81 -18.37 -23.76 -5.41
CA TRP A 81 -19.75 -24.06 -5.06
C TRP A 81 -20.12 -25.50 -5.42
N PRO A 82 -21.24 -26.05 -4.91
CA PRO A 82 -21.68 -27.39 -5.29
C PRO A 82 -21.90 -27.53 -6.81
N GLY A 83 -21.01 -28.25 -7.46
CA GLY A 83 -21.06 -28.51 -8.90
C GLY A 83 -20.20 -27.60 -9.77
N GLY A 84 -19.44 -26.62 -9.18
CA GLY A 84 -18.59 -25.75 -9.99
C GLY A 84 -17.54 -24.99 -9.23
N LYS A 85 -16.69 -24.32 -9.99
CA LYS A 85 -15.69 -23.39 -9.48
C LYS A 85 -15.43 -22.27 -10.49
N SER A 86 -15.03 -21.12 -10.01
CA SER A 86 -14.51 -20.01 -10.84
C SER A 86 -13.19 -19.49 -10.29
N SER A 87 -12.44 -18.86 -11.18
CA SER A 87 -11.16 -18.25 -10.84
C SER A 87 -11.02 -16.97 -11.65
N ASN A 88 -10.82 -15.84 -10.98
CA ASN A 88 -10.63 -14.55 -11.61
C ASN A 88 -9.31 -13.93 -11.15
N GLU A 89 -8.41 -13.63 -12.10
CA GLU A 89 -7.13 -12.99 -11.82
C GLU A 89 -7.23 -11.48 -12.08
N GLU A 90 -6.74 -10.68 -11.14
CA GLU A 90 -6.67 -9.23 -11.28
C GLU A 90 -5.33 -8.66 -10.83
N ASP A 91 -4.92 -7.55 -11.44
CA ASP A 91 -3.78 -6.76 -10.98
C ASP A 91 -4.17 -5.99 -9.71
N PHE A 92 -3.25 -5.90 -8.77
CA PHE A 92 -3.42 -5.05 -7.58
C PHE A 92 -2.13 -4.30 -7.28
N SER A 93 -2.25 -3.09 -6.74
CA SER A 93 -1.14 -2.33 -6.19
C SER A 93 -1.25 -2.14 -4.67
N VAL A 94 -2.46 -2.16 -4.13
CA VAL A 94 -2.74 -2.11 -2.69
C VAL A 94 -3.56 -3.33 -2.28
N HIS A 95 -3.15 -3.99 -1.21
CA HIS A 95 -3.94 -5.04 -0.57
C HIS A 95 -4.71 -4.43 0.60
N LEU A 96 -6.02 -4.31 0.43
CA LEU A 96 -6.92 -3.84 1.50
C LEU A 96 -7.26 -4.99 2.43
N ILE A 97 -7.03 -4.81 3.72
CA ILE A 97 -7.41 -5.73 4.78
C ILE A 97 -8.59 -5.13 5.56
N THR A 98 -9.74 -5.79 5.48
CA THR A 98 -10.99 -5.37 6.12
C THR A 98 -11.36 -6.22 7.34
N SER A 99 -10.57 -7.24 7.64
CA SER A 99 -10.85 -8.14 8.77
C SER A 99 -10.70 -7.44 10.10
N GLU A 100 -11.61 -7.71 11.03
CA GLU A 100 -11.55 -7.20 12.39
C GLU A 100 -10.35 -7.77 13.15
N GLY A 101 -9.82 -6.96 14.07
CA GLY A 101 -8.72 -7.32 14.94
C GLY A 101 -7.64 -6.24 14.99
N ASN A 102 -6.62 -6.49 15.80
CA ASN A 102 -5.46 -5.60 15.93
C ASN A 102 -4.11 -6.29 15.64
N ASP A 103 -4.14 -7.59 15.39
CA ASP A 103 -2.93 -8.37 15.05
C ASP A 103 -2.82 -8.49 13.52
N MET A 104 -1.91 -7.72 12.95
CA MET A 104 -1.69 -7.68 11.50
C MET A 104 -1.41 -9.05 10.89
N GLY A 105 -0.67 -9.92 11.58
CA GLY A 105 -0.33 -11.25 11.07
C GLY A 105 -1.59 -12.11 10.91
N LYS A 106 -2.47 -12.09 11.91
CA LYS A 106 -3.76 -12.80 11.87
C LYS A 106 -4.70 -12.19 10.83
N MET A 107 -4.77 -10.85 10.75
CA MET A 107 -5.60 -10.16 9.78
C MET A 107 -5.16 -10.48 8.34
N LEU A 108 -3.85 -10.47 8.07
CA LEU A 108 -3.29 -10.82 6.76
C LEU A 108 -3.55 -12.28 6.41
N ALA A 109 -3.37 -13.22 7.35
CA ALA A 109 -3.70 -14.63 7.13
C ALA A 109 -5.19 -14.80 6.80
N LYS A 110 -6.07 -14.18 7.59
CA LYS A 110 -7.52 -14.22 7.37
C LYS A 110 -7.94 -13.62 6.03
N SER A 111 -7.25 -12.59 5.54
CA SER A 111 -7.57 -11.95 4.25
C SER A 111 -7.33 -12.85 3.03
N THR A 112 -6.57 -13.92 3.20
CA THR A 112 -6.26 -14.92 2.17
C THR A 112 -6.85 -16.30 2.44
N ASP A 113 -7.60 -16.46 3.53
CA ASP A 113 -8.23 -17.70 3.91
C ASP A 113 -9.61 -17.88 3.25
N TRP A 114 -10.15 -19.10 3.31
CA TRP A 114 -11.46 -19.41 2.80
C TRP A 114 -12.56 -18.73 3.63
N ASN A 115 -13.47 -18.06 2.93
CA ASN A 115 -14.65 -17.41 3.50
C ASN A 115 -15.91 -18.03 2.89
N THR A 116 -16.96 -18.15 3.70
CA THR A 116 -18.26 -18.64 3.22
C THR A 116 -19.06 -17.49 2.62
N LEU A 117 -19.65 -17.75 1.46
CA LEU A 117 -20.64 -16.91 0.81
C LEU A 117 -22.00 -17.58 0.91
N THR A 118 -23.03 -16.82 1.23
CA THR A 118 -24.44 -17.24 1.16
C THR A 118 -25.08 -16.61 -0.06
N ASP A 119 -26.05 -17.33 -0.65
CA ASP A 119 -26.83 -16.86 -1.80
C ASP A 119 -25.94 -16.39 -2.98
N PHE A 120 -24.90 -17.18 -3.24
CA PHE A 120 -23.95 -16.93 -4.32
C PHE A 120 -24.58 -17.23 -5.68
N GLU A 121 -24.60 -16.27 -6.60
CA GLU A 121 -25.02 -16.45 -7.97
C GLU A 121 -23.81 -16.80 -8.85
N ASP A 122 -23.87 -17.92 -9.56
CA ASP A 122 -22.82 -18.35 -10.49
C ASP A 122 -22.93 -17.66 -11.86
N VAL A 123 -22.00 -17.95 -12.75
CA VAL A 123 -21.93 -17.33 -14.10
C VAL A 123 -23.14 -17.64 -14.99
N ASP A 124 -23.90 -18.67 -14.65
CA ASP A 124 -25.10 -19.08 -15.38
C ASP A 124 -26.39 -18.51 -14.72
N GLY A 125 -26.25 -17.67 -13.70
CA GLY A 125 -27.35 -17.04 -12.97
C GLY A 125 -28.05 -17.97 -11.96
N LYS A 126 -27.42 -19.12 -11.64
CA LYS A 126 -27.96 -20.05 -10.63
C LYS A 126 -27.49 -19.65 -9.23
N VAL A 127 -28.43 -19.53 -8.31
CA VAL A 127 -28.15 -19.21 -6.91
C VAL A 127 -27.81 -20.48 -6.13
N HIS A 128 -26.71 -20.45 -5.42
CA HIS A 128 -26.23 -21.50 -4.52
C HIS A 128 -26.32 -21.01 -3.08
N THR A 129 -26.95 -21.77 -2.20
CA THR A 129 -27.12 -21.42 -0.78
C THR A 129 -25.77 -21.21 -0.09
N ILE A 130 -24.75 -21.98 -0.45
CA ILE A 130 -23.40 -21.90 0.11
C ILE A 130 -22.39 -22.02 -1.01
N ALA A 131 -21.42 -21.11 -1.02
CA ALA A 131 -20.16 -21.19 -1.75
C ALA A 131 -19.01 -20.81 -0.82
N THR A 132 -17.78 -21.13 -1.21
CA THR A 132 -16.57 -20.66 -0.50
C THR A 132 -15.69 -19.89 -1.45
N THR A 133 -15.11 -18.80 -0.96
CA THR A 133 -14.20 -17.96 -1.74
C THR A 133 -12.93 -17.67 -0.96
N ARG A 134 -11.82 -17.54 -1.67
CA ARG A 134 -10.58 -17.00 -1.10
C ARG A 134 -9.85 -16.14 -2.13
N MET A 135 -8.92 -15.34 -1.63
CA MET A 135 -7.99 -14.60 -2.45
C MET A 135 -6.58 -15.17 -2.28
N VAL A 136 -5.88 -15.42 -3.38
CA VAL A 136 -4.51 -15.95 -3.40
C VAL A 136 -3.62 -15.02 -4.21
N PHE A 137 -2.43 -14.70 -3.71
CA PHE A 137 -1.44 -13.96 -4.49
C PHE A 137 -0.79 -14.89 -5.53
N SER A 138 -1.04 -14.64 -6.81
CA SER A 138 -0.41 -15.38 -7.93
C SER A 138 0.91 -14.75 -8.35
N LYS A 139 1.08 -13.44 -8.12
CA LYS A 139 2.33 -12.72 -8.34
C LYS A 139 2.50 -11.63 -7.28
N LEU A 140 3.64 -11.64 -6.62
CA LEU A 140 4.00 -10.61 -5.64
C LEU A 140 4.74 -9.44 -6.29
N SER A 141 4.47 -8.22 -5.81
CA SER A 141 5.18 -7.00 -6.20
C SER A 141 6.50 -6.84 -5.45
N GLN A 142 7.43 -6.04 -5.98
CA GLN A 142 8.64 -5.66 -5.25
C GLN A 142 8.29 -4.80 -4.03
N ILE A 143 7.38 -3.86 -4.21
CA ILE A 143 6.84 -3.00 -3.15
C ILE A 143 5.41 -3.44 -2.91
N LEU A 144 5.15 -3.97 -1.73
CA LEU A 144 3.82 -4.38 -1.31
C LEU A 144 3.22 -3.29 -0.43
N MET A 145 2.10 -2.76 -0.86
CA MET A 145 1.33 -1.78 -0.09
C MET A 145 0.13 -2.47 0.55
N ILE A 146 -0.06 -2.26 1.84
CA ILE A 146 -1.16 -2.80 2.62
C ILE A 146 -1.91 -1.63 3.25
N SER A 147 -3.21 -1.64 3.13
CA SER A 147 -4.11 -0.67 3.75
C SER A 147 -5.08 -1.37 4.69
N PHE A 148 -5.47 -0.67 5.74
CA PHE A 148 -6.45 -1.13 6.72
C PHE A 148 -7.64 -0.20 6.76
N ASP A 149 -8.75 -0.66 7.33
CA ASP A 149 -9.85 0.23 7.70
C ASP A 149 -9.34 1.23 8.76
N ARG A 150 -9.66 2.52 8.62
CA ARG A 150 -9.25 3.61 9.52
C ARG A 150 -9.63 3.41 10.99
N LYS A 151 -10.60 2.54 11.26
CA LYS A 151 -11.04 2.21 12.62
C LYS A 151 -10.10 1.25 13.36
N SER A 152 -9.12 0.69 12.67
CA SER A 152 -8.28 -0.36 13.22
C SER A 152 -7.02 0.22 13.86
N HIS A 153 -6.83 -0.01 15.16
CA HIS A 153 -5.52 0.12 15.82
C HIS A 153 -4.75 -1.18 15.59
N VAL A 154 -3.90 -1.20 14.58
CA VAL A 154 -3.19 -2.40 14.16
C VAL A 154 -1.83 -2.47 14.82
N ARG A 155 -1.52 -3.61 15.43
CA ARG A 155 -0.16 -3.93 15.86
C ARG A 155 0.69 -4.25 14.63
N VAL A 156 1.60 -3.36 14.29
CA VAL A 156 2.46 -3.46 13.12
C VAL A 156 3.53 -4.53 13.30
N ILE A 157 3.87 -5.20 12.21
CA ILE A 157 4.95 -6.19 12.13
C ILE A 157 5.97 -5.69 11.11
N GLU A 158 7.22 -5.48 11.54
CA GLU A 158 8.29 -4.99 10.65
C GLU A 158 8.71 -6.02 9.59
N SER A 159 8.44 -7.30 9.81
CA SER A 159 8.76 -8.37 8.85
C SER A 159 7.59 -9.32 8.70
N ILE A 160 7.09 -9.45 7.47
CA ILE A 160 6.01 -10.37 7.12
C ILE A 160 6.48 -11.37 6.08
N HIS A 161 5.85 -12.55 6.06
CA HIS A 161 6.09 -13.59 5.06
C HIS A 161 4.83 -13.85 4.26
N ILE A 162 4.92 -13.76 2.95
CA ILE A 162 3.83 -14.01 2.00
C ILE A 162 4.38 -14.86 0.86
N GLY A 163 3.73 -16.01 0.61
CA GLY A 163 4.13 -16.90 -0.49
C GLY A 163 5.59 -17.38 -0.41
N GLY A 164 6.14 -17.54 0.81
CA GLY A 164 7.53 -17.93 1.03
C GLY A 164 8.56 -16.79 0.89
N HIS A 165 8.11 -15.57 0.64
CA HIS A 165 8.96 -14.39 0.50
C HIS A 165 8.90 -13.51 1.76
N GLU A 166 10.05 -13.02 2.22
CA GLU A 166 10.16 -12.06 3.32
C GLU A 166 10.03 -10.63 2.81
N TYR A 167 9.15 -9.85 3.45
CA TYR A 167 8.97 -8.42 3.22
C TYR A 167 9.33 -7.64 4.47
N LYS A 168 10.04 -6.53 4.30
CA LYS A 168 10.41 -5.61 5.39
C LYS A 168 9.63 -4.30 5.27
N LEU A 169 9.06 -3.86 6.38
CA LEU A 169 8.41 -2.55 6.47
C LEU A 169 9.43 -1.44 6.26
N ILE A 170 9.11 -0.51 5.37
CA ILE A 170 9.95 0.66 5.05
C ILE A 170 9.26 1.98 5.31
N ALA A 171 7.93 2.00 5.34
CA ALA A 171 7.15 3.18 5.72
C ALA A 171 5.77 2.79 6.22
N SER A 172 5.20 3.64 7.07
CA SER A 172 3.82 3.53 7.53
C SER A 172 3.21 4.91 7.71
N ALA A 173 2.04 5.15 7.10
CA ALA A 173 1.20 6.28 7.42
C ALA A 173 0.30 5.93 8.59
N VAL A 174 0.32 6.78 9.61
CA VAL A 174 -0.46 6.65 10.83
C VAL A 174 -1.48 7.78 10.88
N HIS A 175 -2.73 7.43 11.10
CA HIS A 175 -3.79 8.39 11.33
C HIS A 175 -3.89 8.68 12.84
N VAL A 176 -3.77 9.94 13.23
CA VAL A 176 -3.83 10.42 14.62
C VAL A 176 -5.07 11.28 14.76
N GLY A 177 -5.91 11.01 15.76
CA GLY A 177 -7.13 11.76 16.01
C GLY A 177 -8.41 10.98 15.69
N MET A 178 -9.52 11.71 15.55
CA MET A 178 -10.82 11.12 15.24
C MET A 178 -10.96 10.83 13.74
N GLN A 179 -11.96 10.01 13.38
CA GLN A 179 -12.15 9.57 11.99
C GLN A 179 -12.36 10.73 11.02
N ASP A 180 -13.08 11.76 11.44
CA ASP A 180 -13.48 12.91 10.61
C ASP A 180 -12.66 14.18 10.91
N ASP A 181 -11.77 14.13 11.91
CA ASP A 181 -10.90 15.23 12.32
C ASP A 181 -9.60 14.67 12.87
N GLY A 182 -8.73 14.24 11.99
CA GLY A 182 -7.45 13.65 12.34
C GLY A 182 -6.32 14.22 11.49
N HIS A 183 -5.14 13.71 11.72
CA HIS A 183 -3.91 14.11 11.06
C HIS A 183 -3.13 12.87 10.63
N TYR A 184 -2.51 12.90 9.46
CA TYR A 184 -1.61 11.85 9.04
C TYR A 184 -0.18 12.21 9.33
N VAL A 185 0.53 11.30 9.97
CA VAL A 185 1.98 11.33 10.10
C VAL A 185 2.58 10.11 9.39
N CYS A 186 3.84 10.19 9.00
CA CYS A 186 4.52 9.09 8.34
C CYS A 186 5.75 8.65 9.15
N PHE A 187 5.84 7.37 9.44
CA PHE A 187 7.09 6.75 9.88
C PHE A 187 7.80 6.16 8.67
N ALA A 188 9.05 6.54 8.46
CA ALA A 188 9.85 6.03 7.34
C ALA A 188 11.22 5.54 7.83
N LYS A 189 11.60 4.36 7.35
CA LYS A 189 12.90 3.76 7.67
C LYS A 189 13.99 4.29 6.76
N ARG A 190 15.11 4.71 7.34
CA ARG A 190 16.32 5.13 6.62
C ARG A 190 17.51 4.40 7.21
N LYS A 191 18.11 3.52 6.42
CA LYS A 191 19.08 2.52 6.90
C LYS A 191 18.39 1.70 8.01
N ASP A 192 18.96 1.72 9.23
CA ASP A 192 18.44 0.95 10.36
C ASP A 192 17.62 1.77 11.37
N LYS A 193 17.36 3.04 11.05
CA LYS A 193 16.64 3.98 11.93
C LYS A 193 15.29 4.35 11.37
N TRP A 194 14.33 4.56 12.26
CA TRP A 194 13.04 5.10 11.95
C TRP A 194 13.01 6.61 12.16
N PHE A 195 12.25 7.31 11.34
CA PHE A 195 12.03 8.74 11.41
C PHE A 195 10.53 9.01 11.36
N LEU A 196 10.06 9.87 12.27
CA LEU A 196 8.73 10.47 12.22
C LEU A 196 8.81 11.69 11.29
N LEU A 197 7.95 11.69 10.28
CA LEU A 197 7.71 12.82 9.39
C LEU A 197 6.33 13.39 9.71
N ASN A 198 6.31 14.62 10.23
CA ASN A 198 5.12 15.33 10.61
C ASN A 198 5.19 16.74 10.05
N ASP A 199 4.53 16.94 8.91
CA ASP A 199 4.59 18.16 8.10
C ASP A 199 6.04 18.63 7.83
N GLU A 200 6.49 19.71 8.44
CA GLU A 200 7.84 20.25 8.29
C GLU A 200 8.87 19.61 9.25
N SER A 201 8.39 18.83 10.23
CA SER A 201 9.26 18.19 11.22
C SER A 201 9.69 16.81 10.74
N VAL A 202 10.98 16.52 10.91
CA VAL A 202 11.58 15.20 10.69
C VAL A 202 12.47 14.88 11.88
N GLU A 203 12.08 13.87 12.65
CA GLU A 203 12.75 13.49 13.89
C GLU A 203 13.09 11.99 13.89
N GLU A 204 14.25 11.62 14.43
CA GLU A 204 14.54 10.22 14.73
C GLU A 204 13.60 9.75 15.84
N HIS A 205 12.84 8.69 15.58
CA HIS A 205 11.81 8.22 16.48
C HIS A 205 11.58 6.73 16.26
N ASP A 206 11.34 5.98 17.33
CA ASP A 206 10.98 4.57 17.21
C ASP A 206 9.62 4.41 16.55
N LEU A 207 9.47 3.35 15.74
CA LEU A 207 8.19 2.99 15.16
C LEU A 207 7.23 2.56 16.29
N PRO A 208 6.09 3.23 16.48
CA PRO A 208 5.10 2.77 17.44
C PRO A 208 4.52 1.42 16.97
N THR A 209 4.55 0.43 17.84
CA THR A 209 4.06 -0.92 17.49
C THR A 209 2.53 -1.01 17.47
N GLU A 210 1.86 -0.15 18.26
CA GLU A 210 0.40 -0.06 18.33
C GLU A 210 -0.02 1.39 18.14
N ALA A 211 -0.53 1.70 16.97
CA ALA A 211 -1.03 3.03 16.63
C ALA A 211 -2.10 2.91 15.54
N GLY A 212 -2.66 4.03 15.12
CA GLY A 212 -3.57 4.11 13.98
C GLY A 212 -2.88 3.90 12.63
N HIS A 213 -2.12 2.80 12.51
CA HIS A 213 -1.48 2.43 11.26
C HIS A 213 -2.54 2.18 10.20
N TYR A 214 -2.54 2.99 9.17
CA TYR A 214 -3.56 2.97 8.14
C TYR A 214 -3.04 2.44 6.80
N PHE A 215 -1.83 2.84 6.42
CA PHE A 215 -1.24 2.49 5.14
C PHE A 215 0.24 2.12 5.33
N MET A 216 0.62 0.93 4.97
CA MET A 216 1.97 0.40 5.16
C MET A 216 2.62 0.04 3.85
N VAL A 217 3.91 0.29 3.75
CA VAL A 217 4.73 0.00 2.57
C VAL A 217 5.84 -0.96 2.97
N TYR A 218 5.83 -2.12 2.36
CA TYR A 218 6.81 -3.17 2.54
C TYR A 218 7.68 -3.33 1.29
N ASN A 219 8.94 -3.62 1.48
CA ASN A 219 9.87 -3.97 0.41
C ASN A 219 10.24 -5.45 0.47
N LEU A 220 10.18 -6.13 -0.67
CA LEU A 220 10.62 -7.51 -0.82
C LEU A 220 12.11 -7.62 -0.51
N LYS A 221 12.45 -8.44 0.46
CA LYS A 221 13.84 -8.77 0.74
C LYS A 221 14.35 -9.70 -0.36
N THR A 222 15.20 -9.19 -1.22
CA THR A 222 15.93 -10.04 -2.16
C THR A 222 16.76 -11.05 -1.37
N PRO A 223 16.73 -12.34 -1.69
CA PRO A 223 17.66 -13.29 -1.11
C PRO A 223 19.07 -12.71 -1.27
N SER A 224 19.82 -12.62 -0.19
CA SER A 224 21.25 -12.29 -0.28
C SER A 224 21.85 -13.30 -1.25
N SER A 225 22.19 -12.85 -2.46
CA SER A 225 23.00 -13.66 -3.37
C SER A 225 24.31 -13.93 -2.65
N GLY A 226 24.46 -15.13 -2.12
CA GLY A 226 25.69 -15.60 -1.51
C GLY A 226 26.76 -15.82 -2.58
N TYR A 227 27.17 -14.74 -3.22
CA TYR A 227 28.40 -14.66 -3.99
C TYR A 227 29.25 -13.57 -3.35
N SER A 228 30.01 -13.98 -2.31
CA SER A 228 31.26 -13.32 -2.00
C SER A 228 32.22 -13.61 -3.16
N LEU A 229 32.57 -12.58 -3.91
CA LEU A 229 33.78 -12.59 -4.72
C LEU A 229 35.01 -12.43 -3.82
#